data_0f8991190f8e4c7db6cdbce805226f99
#
_entry.id   0f8991190f8e4c7db6cdbce805226f99
#
_cell.length_a   1.000
_cell.length_b   1.000
_cell.length_c   1.000
_cell.angle_alpha   90.00
_cell.angle_beta   90.00
_cell.angle_gamma   90.00
#
_symmetry.space_group_name_H-M   'P 1'
#
loop_
_entity.id
_entity.type
_entity.pdbx_description
1 polymer ?
#
loop_
_entity_poly.entity_id
_entity_poly.type
_entity_poly.pdbx_seq_one_letter_code
_entity_poly.pdbx_strand_id
1 'polypeptide(L)'
;MWYRARLDAAKARLDTLDLYPEPVRLDRVRVLVVPWVFRLPGMRRYGGYALWRTILLKRRDASDDLVTHELCHVWQMQQRPWAAMRAWVTHSYRENPFEVEARDAVAATRSQASS
;
A
#
# COMPACT_ATOMS: atom_id res chain seq x y z
N MET A 1 -7.29 13.26 -11.71
CA MET A 1 -6.52 12.06 -12.08
C MET A 1 -7.37 10.82 -11.83
N TRP A 2 -7.24 9.83 -12.68
CA TRP A 2 -8.09 8.63 -12.64
C TRP A 2 -8.05 7.88 -11.30
N TYR A 3 -6.95 7.97 -10.55
CA TYR A 3 -6.77 7.22 -9.32
C TYR A 3 -7.14 8.01 -8.05
N ARG A 4 -7.49 9.27 -8.16
CA ARG A 4 -7.68 10.13 -6.97
C ARG A 4 -8.80 9.61 -6.07
N ALA A 5 -9.95 9.29 -6.64
CA ALA A 5 -11.07 8.77 -5.86
C ALA A 5 -10.71 7.45 -5.18
N ARG A 6 -9.90 6.63 -5.83
CA ARG A 6 -9.46 5.34 -5.28
C ARG A 6 -8.49 5.54 -4.11
N LEU A 7 -7.58 6.51 -4.20
CA LEU A 7 -6.71 6.86 -3.08
C LEU A 7 -7.51 7.45 -1.91
N ASP A 8 -8.48 8.30 -2.21
CA ASP A 8 -9.34 8.88 -1.16
C ASP A 8 -10.12 7.78 -0.43
N ALA A 9 -10.63 6.79 -1.14
CA ALA A 9 -11.34 5.67 -0.54
C ALA A 9 -10.41 4.81 0.32
N ALA A 10 -9.21 4.54 -0.16
CA ALA A 10 -8.21 3.79 0.60
C ALA A 10 -7.79 4.54 1.87
N LYS A 11 -7.57 5.85 1.75
CA LYS A 11 -7.26 6.70 2.90
C LYS A 11 -8.38 6.67 3.93
N ALA A 12 -9.64 6.76 3.49
CA ALA A 12 -10.77 6.71 4.40
C ALA A 12 -10.79 5.42 5.21
N ARG A 13 -10.44 4.30 4.59
CA ARG A 13 -10.32 3.02 5.30
C ARG A 13 -9.20 3.09 6.34
N LEU A 14 -8.01 3.56 5.96
CA LEU A 14 -6.86 3.60 6.86
C LEU A 14 -7.03 4.61 7.98
N ASP A 15 -7.77 5.70 7.74
CA ASP A 15 -8.02 6.72 8.76
C ASP A 15 -8.84 6.18 9.94
N THR A 16 -9.51 5.04 9.79
CA THR A 16 -10.24 4.40 10.89
C THR A 16 -9.32 3.63 11.84
N LEU A 17 -8.03 3.52 11.51
CA LEU A 17 -7.06 2.75 12.28
C LEU A 17 -6.10 3.68 13.03
N ASP A 18 -5.66 3.24 14.18
CA ASP A 18 -4.72 3.99 15.04
C ASP A 18 -3.32 3.42 14.94
N LEU A 19 -2.86 3.08 13.74
CA LEU A 19 -1.54 2.48 13.55
C LEU A 19 -0.41 3.48 13.81
N TYR A 20 -0.63 4.74 13.44
CA TYR A 20 0.38 5.79 13.56
C TYR A 20 -0.25 7.08 14.07
N PRO A 21 0.55 7.96 14.71
CA PRO A 21 0.04 9.21 15.28
C PRO A 21 -0.58 10.15 14.26
N GLU A 22 -0.07 10.16 13.03
CA GLU A 22 -0.56 11.04 11.97
C GLU A 22 -1.20 10.22 10.86
N PRO A 23 -2.28 10.75 10.23
CA PRO A 23 -2.91 10.05 9.13
C PRO A 23 -2.00 10.01 7.90
N VAL A 24 -2.29 9.07 6.99
CA VAL A 24 -1.55 9.00 5.73
C VAL A 24 -1.82 10.26 4.90
N ARG A 25 -0.76 10.80 4.31
CA ARG A 25 -0.86 11.99 3.46
C ARG A 25 -0.87 11.56 2.00
N LEU A 26 -1.80 12.12 1.24
CA LEU A 26 -1.93 11.83 -0.19
C LEU A 26 -1.20 12.84 -1.07
N ASP A 27 -0.70 13.94 -0.51
CA ASP A 27 0.07 14.91 -1.27
C ASP A 27 1.30 14.24 -1.86
N ARG A 28 1.52 14.45 -3.15
CA ARG A 28 2.63 13.87 -3.91
C ARG A 28 2.58 12.34 -4.07
N VAL A 29 1.51 11.67 -3.65
CA VAL A 29 1.33 10.25 -3.92
C VAL A 29 0.88 10.07 -5.37
N ARG A 30 1.57 9.21 -6.09
CA ARG A 30 1.28 8.92 -7.51
C ARG A 30 0.98 7.45 -7.67
N VAL A 31 0.10 7.15 -8.62
CA VAL A 31 -0.21 5.77 -8.99
C VAL A 31 0.11 5.61 -10.47
N LEU A 32 0.97 4.65 -10.78
CA LEU A 32 1.37 4.33 -12.15
C LEU A 32 0.99 2.90 -12.47
N VAL A 33 0.41 2.70 -13.66
CA VAL A 33 0.13 1.35 -14.16
C VAL A 33 1.28 0.95 -15.07
N VAL A 34 2.07 -0.03 -14.63
CA VAL A 34 3.29 -0.44 -15.33
C VAL A 34 3.36 -1.98 -15.43
N PRO A 35 2.52 -2.59 -16.28
CA PRO A 35 2.44 -4.06 -16.35
C PRO A 35 3.80 -4.73 -16.60
N TRP A 36 4.67 -4.08 -17.36
CA TRP A 36 5.97 -4.65 -17.72
C TRP A 36 6.89 -4.82 -16.51
N VAL A 37 6.76 -3.98 -15.47
CA VAL A 37 7.54 -4.13 -14.24
C VAL A 37 7.21 -5.47 -13.56
N PHE A 38 5.94 -5.86 -13.60
CA PHE A 38 5.47 -7.09 -12.95
C PHE A 38 5.76 -8.35 -13.76
N ARG A 39 6.38 -8.21 -14.93
CA ARG A 39 6.91 -9.34 -15.71
C ARG A 39 8.35 -9.66 -15.38
N LEU A 40 9.02 -8.78 -14.62
CA LEU A 40 10.40 -8.98 -14.24
C LEU A 40 10.53 -10.14 -13.23
N PRO A 41 11.67 -10.86 -13.24
CA PRO A 41 11.90 -11.92 -12.24
C PRO A 41 11.75 -11.37 -10.82
N GLY A 42 11.03 -12.10 -9.98
CA GLY A 42 10.77 -11.70 -8.59
C GLY A 42 9.58 -10.78 -8.42
N MET A 43 9.02 -10.22 -9.51
CA MET A 43 7.87 -9.31 -9.43
C MET A 43 6.55 -9.95 -9.91
N ARG A 44 6.61 -11.13 -10.52
CA ARG A 44 5.43 -11.75 -11.16
C ARG A 44 4.28 -12.06 -10.20
N ARG A 45 4.59 -12.32 -8.94
CA ARG A 45 3.57 -12.65 -7.94
C ARG A 45 2.86 -11.44 -7.36
N TYR A 46 3.32 -10.24 -7.67
CA TYR A 46 2.73 -9.01 -7.13
C TYR A 46 1.73 -8.42 -8.11
N GLY A 47 0.64 -7.87 -7.58
CA GLY A 47 -0.30 -7.06 -8.37
C GLY A 47 -0.04 -5.57 -8.20
N GLY A 48 0.75 -5.19 -7.20
CA GLY A 48 1.10 -3.82 -6.91
C GLY A 48 2.38 -3.76 -6.08
N TYR A 49 2.97 -2.57 -6.01
CA TYR A 49 4.17 -2.33 -5.24
C TYR A 49 4.26 -0.86 -4.86
N ALA A 50 4.66 -0.56 -3.63
CA ALA A 50 4.82 0.82 -3.17
C ALA A 50 6.30 1.18 -3.09
N LEU A 51 6.69 2.26 -3.76
CA LEU A 51 8.04 2.84 -3.70
C LEU A 51 7.90 4.26 -3.20
N TRP A 52 8.17 4.48 -1.91
CA TRP A 52 8.04 5.79 -1.27
C TRP A 52 6.63 6.36 -1.48
N ARG A 53 6.51 7.34 -2.37
CA ARG A 53 5.25 8.04 -2.66
C ARG A 53 4.59 7.55 -3.93
N THR A 54 5.18 6.56 -4.59
CA THR A 54 4.66 6.04 -5.86
C THR A 54 4.14 4.64 -5.66
N ILE A 55 2.90 4.41 -6.05
CA ILE A 55 2.28 3.09 -6.06
C ILE A 55 2.30 2.60 -7.49
N LEU A 56 2.91 1.44 -7.70
CA LEU A 56 2.94 0.77 -9.00
C LEU A 56 1.86 -0.28 -9.02
N LEU A 57 1.03 -0.28 -10.05
CA LEU A 57 -0.02 -1.28 -10.23
C LEU A 57 0.21 -2.05 -11.52
N LYS A 58 -0.08 -3.33 -11.49
CA LYS A 58 -0.05 -4.17 -12.69
C LYS A 58 -1.24 -3.87 -13.59
N ARG A 59 -2.40 -3.53 -13.00
CA ARG A 59 -3.63 -3.26 -13.73
C ARG A 59 -4.31 -2.03 -13.16
N ARG A 60 -4.95 -1.26 -14.05
CA ARG A 60 -5.71 -0.07 -13.64
C ARG A 60 -6.91 -0.44 -12.76
N ASP A 61 -7.49 -1.61 -12.99
CA ASP A 61 -8.64 -2.11 -12.25
C ASP A 61 -8.26 -2.97 -11.03
N ALA A 62 -7.07 -2.77 -10.48
CA ALA A 62 -6.65 -3.43 -9.26
C ALA A 62 -7.70 -3.26 -8.16
N SER A 63 -7.87 -4.27 -7.30
CA SER A 63 -8.89 -4.25 -6.26
C SER A 63 -8.67 -3.10 -5.27
N ASP A 64 -9.75 -2.69 -4.62
CA ASP A 64 -9.67 -1.66 -3.59
C ASP A 64 -8.82 -2.14 -2.40
N ASP A 65 -8.87 -3.44 -2.10
CA ASP A 65 -8.01 -4.02 -1.08
C ASP A 65 -6.53 -3.85 -1.44
N LEU A 66 -6.16 -4.09 -2.70
CA LEU A 66 -4.77 -3.92 -3.13
C LEU A 66 -4.33 -2.46 -3.05
N VAL A 67 -5.17 -1.54 -3.49
CA VAL A 67 -4.85 -0.11 -3.39
C VAL A 67 -4.68 0.31 -1.93
N THR A 68 -5.54 -0.17 -1.04
CA THR A 68 -5.45 0.11 0.40
C THR A 68 -4.16 -0.49 0.99
N HIS A 69 -3.82 -1.70 0.59
CA HIS A 69 -2.59 -2.37 1.03
C HIS A 69 -1.34 -1.54 0.65
N GLU A 70 -1.28 -1.10 -0.61
CA GLU A 70 -0.14 -0.32 -1.08
C GLU A 70 -0.10 1.08 -0.44
N LEU A 71 -1.26 1.70 -0.24
CA LEU A 71 -1.29 2.99 0.47
C LEU A 71 -0.85 2.83 1.93
N CYS A 72 -1.15 1.69 2.56
CA CYS A 72 -0.64 1.40 3.90
C CYS A 72 0.89 1.40 3.92
N HIS A 73 1.53 0.82 2.91
CA HIS A 73 2.99 0.87 2.80
C HIS A 73 3.51 2.30 2.63
N VAL A 74 2.80 3.14 1.86
CA VAL A 74 3.16 4.57 1.76
C VAL A 74 3.08 5.23 3.13
N TRP A 75 2.02 4.92 3.89
CA TRP A 75 1.84 5.44 5.25
C TRP A 75 3.00 5.04 6.16
N GLN A 76 3.40 3.76 6.10
CA GLN A 76 4.54 3.25 6.86
C GLN A 76 5.83 4.01 6.51
N MET A 77 6.05 4.26 5.23
CA MET A 77 7.23 5.01 4.79
C MET A 77 7.20 6.47 5.23
N GLN A 78 6.02 7.08 5.30
CA GLN A 78 5.88 8.45 5.80
C GLN A 78 6.20 8.54 7.30
N GLN A 79 5.75 7.56 8.06
CA GLN A 79 5.84 7.60 9.52
C GLN A 79 7.12 6.97 10.06
N ARG A 80 7.61 5.91 9.43
CA ARG A 80 8.78 5.16 9.91
C ARG A 80 9.70 4.75 8.75
N PRO A 81 10.29 5.72 8.05
CA PRO A 81 11.05 5.40 6.83
C PRO A 81 12.26 4.47 7.09
N TRP A 82 13.02 4.73 8.14
CA TRP A 82 14.20 3.92 8.41
C TRP A 82 13.86 2.51 8.85
N ALA A 83 12.84 2.36 9.69
CA ALA A 83 12.39 1.05 10.14
C ALA A 83 11.82 0.24 8.99
N ALA A 84 11.04 0.87 8.10
CA ALA A 84 10.49 0.22 6.94
C ALA A 84 11.59 -0.28 6.00
N MET A 85 12.58 0.56 5.70
CA MET A 85 13.70 0.18 4.86
C MET A 85 14.50 -0.97 5.47
N ARG A 86 14.76 -0.90 6.77
CA ARG A 86 15.49 -1.96 7.47
C ARG A 86 14.74 -3.28 7.39
N ALA A 87 13.42 -3.25 7.58
CA ALA A 87 12.61 -4.47 7.52
C ALA A 87 12.66 -5.10 6.13
N TRP A 88 12.67 -4.29 5.06
CA TRP A 88 12.76 -4.79 3.70
C TRP A 88 14.04 -5.57 3.42
N VAL A 89 15.18 -5.19 4.05
CA VAL A 89 16.45 -5.87 3.83
C VAL A 89 16.73 -7.00 4.82
N THR A 90 16.01 -7.07 5.95
CA THR A 90 16.29 -8.05 7.00
C THR A 90 15.25 -9.16 7.11
N HIS A 91 14.09 -9.02 6.46
CA HIS A 91 13.00 -10.00 6.54
C HIS A 91 12.59 -10.47 5.16
N SER A 92 12.09 -11.71 5.08
CA SER A 92 11.43 -12.20 3.88
C SER A 92 10.11 -11.44 3.69
N TYR A 93 9.57 -11.45 2.47
CA TYR A 93 8.30 -10.78 2.17
C TYR A 93 7.18 -11.20 3.12
N ARG A 94 7.05 -12.50 3.38
CA ARG A 94 5.98 -13.02 4.25
C ARG A 94 6.14 -12.61 5.70
N GLU A 95 7.36 -12.53 6.18
CA GLU A 95 7.68 -12.31 7.59
C GLU A 95 7.93 -10.85 7.91
N ASN A 96 7.99 -9.99 6.90
CA ASN A 96 8.21 -8.56 7.10
C ASN A 96 7.07 -8.00 7.96
N PRO A 97 7.35 -7.43 9.16
CA PRO A 97 6.29 -6.94 10.04
C PRO A 97 5.45 -5.83 9.40
N PHE A 98 6.02 -5.03 8.49
CA PHE A 98 5.24 -4.02 7.79
C PHE A 98 4.30 -4.64 6.77
N GLU A 99 4.68 -5.76 6.16
CA GLU A 99 3.79 -6.50 5.27
C GLU A 99 2.63 -7.14 6.04
N VAL A 100 2.92 -7.71 7.20
CA VAL A 100 1.89 -8.28 8.07
C VAL A 100 0.93 -7.17 8.52
N GLU A 101 1.45 -6.02 8.94
CA GLU A 101 0.63 -4.87 9.34
C GLU A 101 -0.29 -4.41 8.22
N ALA A 102 0.23 -4.32 6.98
CA ALA A 102 -0.58 -3.90 5.85
C ALA A 102 -1.69 -4.90 5.53
N ARG A 103 -1.40 -6.20 5.58
CA ARG A 103 -2.41 -7.24 5.39
C ARG A 103 -3.49 -7.17 6.47
N ASP A 104 -3.09 -6.99 7.71
CA ASP A 104 -4.02 -6.88 8.82
C ASP A 104 -4.89 -5.62 8.70
N ALA A 105 -4.32 -4.51 8.26
CA ALA A 105 -5.04 -3.27 8.04
C ALA A 105 -6.12 -3.43 6.96
N VAL A 106 -5.81 -4.11 5.87
CA VAL A 106 -6.80 -4.40 4.82
C VAL A 106 -7.92 -5.27 5.38
N ALA A 107 -7.57 -6.34 6.09
CA ALA A 107 -8.56 -7.24 6.66
C ALA A 107 -9.47 -6.53 7.67
N ALA A 108 -8.90 -5.69 8.53
CA ALA A 108 -9.65 -4.97 9.56
C ALA A 108 -10.63 -3.95 8.97
N THR A 109 -10.32 -3.39 7.80
CA THR A 109 -11.14 -2.34 7.18
C THR A 109 -12.05 -2.85 6.07
N ARG A 110 -11.93 -4.12 5.70
CA ARG A 110 -12.72 -4.70 4.59
C ARG A 110 -14.23 -4.67 4.87
N SER A 111 -14.62 -5.00 6.09
CA SER A 111 -16.03 -5.00 6.48
C SER A 111 -16.65 -3.61 6.43
N GLN A 112 -15.85 -2.56 6.64
CA GLN A 112 -16.32 -1.17 6.57
C GLN A 112 -16.64 -0.77 5.12
N ALA A 113 -15.85 -1.29 4.17
CA ALA A 113 -16.04 -0.98 2.76
C ALA A 113 -17.27 -1.63 2.17
N SER A 114 -17.80 -2.70 2.79
CA SER A 114 -18.96 -3.43 2.31
C SER A 114 -20.26 -3.04 2.99
N SER A 115 -20.22 -2.13 3.94
CA SER A 115 -21.41 -1.70 4.68
C SER A 115 -22.07 -0.44 4.11
#